data_2f8794135cadb515c30023e0f1b0d69c
#
_entry.id   2f8794135cadb515c30023e0f1b0d69c
#
_cell.length_a   1.000
_cell.length_b   1.000
_cell.length_c   1.000
_cell.angle_alpha   90.00
_cell.angle_beta   90.00
_cell.angle_gamma   90.00
#
_symmetry.space_group_name_H-M   'P 1'
#
loop_
_entity.id
_entity.type
_entity.pdbx_description
1 polymer ?
#
loop_
_entity_poly.entity_id
_entity_poly.type
_entity_poly.pdbx_seq_one_letter_code
_entity_poly.pdbx_strand_id
1 'polypeptide(L)'
;MTKKKEVLREIGMIARCLDSISNVEFQHLNLSRGQYLYLYRICENPGIIPNQLAELIKVDRTTAARAISKLEADGFVVKQSAMGNKKNKLLYPTDDGLEAWDFIRREGVHSDQVTLEGLTEEEIETAVHLLRRMRHNIEVDWKFVKKGGRRPYMDQSE
;
A
#
# COMPACT_ATOMS: atom_id res chain seq x y z
N MET A 1 -15.11 12.17 24.78
CA MET A 1 -15.01 11.62 23.39
C MET A 1 -15.35 10.13 23.42
N THR A 2 -16.17 9.67 22.50
CA THR A 2 -16.48 8.25 22.47
C THR A 2 -15.29 7.46 21.92
N LYS A 3 -14.93 6.33 22.54
CA LYS A 3 -13.85 5.42 22.10
C LYS A 3 -13.90 5.09 20.60
N LYS A 4 -15.09 5.12 19.99
CA LYS A 4 -15.26 4.92 18.54
C LYS A 4 -14.51 5.94 17.67
N LYS A 5 -14.42 7.22 18.12
CA LYS A 5 -13.69 8.26 17.37
C LYS A 5 -12.17 8.11 17.48
N GLU A 6 -11.69 7.41 18.47
CA GLU A 6 -10.24 7.23 18.71
C GLU A 6 -9.63 6.21 17.74
N VAL A 7 -10.35 5.15 17.39
CA VAL A 7 -9.84 4.06 16.53
C VAL A 7 -9.26 4.59 15.21
N LEU A 8 -10.03 5.37 14.45
CA LEU A 8 -9.56 5.87 13.15
C LEU A 8 -8.47 6.95 13.31
N ARG A 9 -8.46 7.67 14.42
CA ARG A 9 -7.38 8.62 14.73
C ARG A 9 -6.07 7.90 14.98
N GLU A 10 -6.08 6.83 15.79
CA GLU A 10 -4.89 6.03 16.08
C GLU A 10 -4.34 5.37 14.79
N ILE A 11 -5.21 4.76 13.98
CA ILE A 11 -4.83 4.21 12.68
C ILE A 11 -4.15 5.29 11.81
N GLY A 12 -4.75 6.48 11.74
CA GLY A 12 -4.21 7.59 10.96
C GLY A 12 -2.87 8.11 11.50
N MET A 13 -2.69 8.18 12.82
CA MET A 13 -1.43 8.60 13.43
C MET A 13 -0.31 7.59 13.17
N ILE A 14 -0.59 6.30 13.36
CA ILE A 14 0.37 5.22 13.06
C ILE A 14 0.79 5.29 11.60
N ALA A 15 -0.16 5.37 10.68
CA ALA A 15 0.12 5.45 9.25
C ALA A 15 1.00 6.66 8.90
N ARG A 16 0.71 7.84 9.46
CA ARG A 16 1.53 9.05 9.22
C ARG A 16 2.93 8.95 9.80
N CYS A 17 3.10 8.33 10.97
CA CYS A 17 4.43 8.09 11.53
C CYS A 17 5.25 7.18 10.60
N LEU A 18 4.68 6.07 10.16
CA LEU A 18 5.34 5.14 9.25
C LEU A 18 5.67 5.79 7.90
N ASP A 19 4.74 6.54 7.31
CA ASP A 19 4.95 7.27 6.07
C ASP A 19 6.06 8.31 6.19
N SER A 20 6.10 9.03 7.32
CA SER A 20 7.14 10.03 7.59
C SER A 20 8.54 9.41 7.68
N ILE A 21 8.66 8.28 8.38
CA ILE A 21 9.91 7.51 8.47
C ILE A 21 10.33 7.04 7.08
N SER A 22 9.43 6.43 6.33
CA SER A 22 9.70 5.93 4.98
C SER A 22 10.13 7.04 4.02
N ASN A 23 9.52 8.21 4.13
CA ASN A 23 9.89 9.37 3.30
C ASN A 23 11.31 9.85 3.55
N VAL A 24 11.80 9.74 4.77
CA VAL A 24 13.19 10.09 5.12
C VAL A 24 14.15 8.97 4.73
N GLU A 25 13.87 7.75 5.15
CA GLU A 25 14.80 6.63 5.01
C GLU A 25 14.93 6.11 3.58
N PHE A 26 13.86 6.21 2.76
CA PHE A 26 13.89 5.75 1.37
C PHE A 26 14.20 6.85 0.34
N GLN A 27 14.50 8.06 0.81
CA GLN A 27 14.81 9.17 -0.08
C GLN A 27 16.06 8.88 -0.94
N HIS A 28 17.10 8.28 -0.37
CA HIS A 28 18.32 7.94 -1.09
C HIS A 28 18.13 6.88 -2.18
N LEU A 29 17.06 6.09 -2.10
CA LEU A 29 16.66 5.13 -3.12
C LEU A 29 15.71 5.74 -4.16
N ASN A 30 15.30 7.01 -4.00
CA ASN A 30 14.25 7.64 -4.81
C ASN A 30 12.89 6.92 -4.72
N LEU A 31 12.61 6.32 -3.56
CA LEU A 31 11.41 5.52 -3.28
C LEU A 31 10.52 6.12 -2.19
N SER A 32 10.70 7.41 -1.87
CA SER A 32 9.86 8.16 -0.93
C SER A 32 8.45 8.41 -1.50
N ARG A 33 7.59 9.04 -0.70
CA ARG A 33 6.21 9.39 -1.05
C ARG A 33 5.35 8.19 -1.49
N GLY A 34 5.51 7.07 -0.77
CA GLY A 34 4.76 5.85 -1.03
C GLY A 34 5.23 5.04 -2.23
N GLN A 35 6.24 5.48 -2.96
CA GLN A 35 6.75 4.76 -4.14
C GLN A 35 7.26 3.36 -3.79
N TYR A 36 7.85 3.19 -2.62
CA TYR A 36 8.34 1.91 -2.11
C TYR A 36 7.25 0.83 -2.01
N LEU A 37 5.99 1.22 -1.73
CA LEU A 37 4.87 0.26 -1.59
C LEU A 37 4.63 -0.54 -2.87
N TYR A 38 4.72 0.14 -4.01
CA TYR A 38 4.53 -0.51 -5.32
C TYR A 38 5.65 -1.50 -5.61
N LEU A 39 6.89 -1.11 -5.40
CA LEU A 39 8.04 -2.00 -5.56
C LEU A 39 7.93 -3.21 -4.63
N TYR A 40 7.60 -2.97 -3.37
CA TYR A 40 7.45 -4.02 -2.38
C TYR A 40 6.43 -5.09 -2.84
N ARG A 41 5.26 -4.66 -3.28
CA ARG A 41 4.21 -5.58 -3.74
C ARG A 41 4.54 -6.29 -5.05
N ILE A 42 5.26 -5.64 -5.96
CA ILE A 42 5.76 -6.28 -7.18
C ILE A 42 6.78 -7.37 -6.85
N CYS A 43 7.70 -7.10 -5.93
CA CYS A 43 8.69 -8.10 -5.49
C CYS A 43 8.06 -9.30 -4.80
N GLU A 44 7.00 -9.09 -4.00
CA GLU A 44 6.23 -10.18 -3.39
C GLU A 44 5.39 -10.98 -4.40
N ASN A 45 5.00 -10.35 -5.50
CA ASN A 45 4.09 -10.90 -6.49
C ASN A 45 4.64 -10.72 -7.92
N PRO A 46 5.80 -11.33 -8.26
CA PRO A 46 6.35 -11.19 -9.60
C PRO A 46 5.34 -11.66 -10.67
N GLY A 47 5.17 -10.88 -11.71
CA GLY A 47 4.18 -11.14 -12.75
C GLY A 47 2.81 -10.51 -12.48
N ILE A 48 2.66 -9.74 -11.39
CA ILE A 48 1.41 -9.02 -11.11
C ILE A 48 1.10 -8.02 -12.23
N ILE A 49 -0.17 -7.88 -12.56
CA ILE A 49 -0.62 -6.87 -13.53
C ILE A 49 -0.96 -5.55 -12.83
N PRO A 50 -0.88 -4.39 -13.52
CA PRO A 50 -1.13 -3.07 -12.91
C PRO A 50 -2.47 -2.94 -12.18
N ASN A 51 -3.54 -3.51 -12.72
CA ASN A 51 -4.87 -3.44 -12.08
C ASN A 51 -4.93 -4.23 -10.76
N GLN A 52 -4.27 -5.39 -10.71
CA GLN A 52 -4.16 -6.18 -9.47
C GLN A 52 -3.32 -5.45 -8.42
N LEU A 53 -2.24 -4.80 -8.85
CA LEU A 53 -1.40 -4.01 -7.96
C LEU A 53 -2.18 -2.83 -7.36
N ALA A 54 -2.94 -2.10 -8.18
CA ALA A 54 -3.78 -1.00 -7.73
C ALA A 54 -4.81 -1.45 -6.69
N GLU A 55 -5.48 -2.59 -6.92
CA GLU A 55 -6.42 -3.17 -5.97
C GLU A 55 -5.74 -3.63 -4.68
N LEU A 56 -4.56 -4.23 -4.77
CA LEU A 56 -3.81 -4.70 -3.61
C LEU A 56 -3.38 -3.57 -2.68
N ILE A 57 -2.97 -2.43 -3.25
CA ILE A 57 -2.52 -1.24 -2.50
C ILE A 57 -3.69 -0.32 -2.13
N LYS A 58 -4.86 -0.52 -2.74
CA LYS A 58 -6.05 0.34 -2.56
C LYS A 58 -5.83 1.77 -3.09
N VAL A 59 -5.37 1.86 -4.31
CA VAL A 59 -5.24 3.11 -5.08
C VAL A 59 -5.99 3.01 -6.40
N ASP A 60 -6.26 4.17 -7.03
CA ASP A 60 -6.83 4.17 -8.36
C ASP A 60 -5.81 3.76 -9.44
N ARG A 61 -6.32 3.34 -10.60
CA ARG A 61 -5.51 2.85 -11.72
C ARG A 61 -4.52 3.90 -12.25
N THR A 62 -4.92 5.16 -12.28
CA THR A 62 -4.08 6.26 -12.76
C THR A 62 -2.90 6.49 -11.81
N THR A 63 -3.15 6.49 -10.52
CA THR A 63 -2.12 6.62 -9.48
C THR A 63 -1.13 5.45 -9.56
N ALA A 64 -1.63 4.22 -9.68
CA ALA A 64 -0.78 3.05 -9.84
C ALA A 64 0.05 3.11 -11.14
N ALA A 65 -0.54 3.51 -12.26
CA ALA A 65 0.16 3.61 -13.53
C ALA A 65 1.31 4.61 -13.48
N ARG A 66 1.13 5.76 -12.82
CA ARG A 66 2.20 6.75 -12.63
C ARG A 66 3.35 6.20 -11.77
N ALA A 67 3.02 5.54 -10.68
CA ALA A 67 4.02 4.94 -9.79
C ALA A 67 4.82 3.84 -10.51
N ILE A 68 4.15 2.97 -11.27
CA ILE A 68 4.79 1.92 -12.06
C ILE A 68 5.71 2.52 -13.13
N SER A 69 5.26 3.55 -13.84
CA SER A 69 6.08 4.23 -14.85
C SER A 69 7.34 4.84 -14.26
N LYS A 70 7.24 5.41 -13.06
CA LYS A 70 8.40 5.94 -12.34
C LYS A 70 9.36 4.82 -11.93
N LEU A 71 8.87 3.71 -11.40
CA LEU A 71 9.71 2.56 -11.05
C LEU A 71 10.42 1.98 -12.28
N GLU A 72 9.74 1.92 -13.41
CA GLU A 72 10.33 1.47 -14.68
C GLU A 72 11.42 2.44 -15.16
N ALA A 73 11.14 3.75 -15.13
CA ALA A 73 12.12 4.79 -15.51
C ALA A 73 13.35 4.79 -14.60
N ASP A 74 13.19 4.52 -13.31
CA ASP A 74 14.26 4.44 -12.34
C ASP A 74 15.01 3.08 -12.36
N GLY A 75 14.58 2.13 -13.19
CA GLY A 75 15.25 0.86 -13.39
C GLY A 75 14.95 -0.22 -12.34
N PHE A 76 13.90 -0.06 -11.53
CA PHE A 76 13.52 -1.02 -10.48
C PHE A 76 12.60 -2.12 -10.96
N VAL A 77 11.81 -1.88 -12.01
CA VAL A 77 10.87 -2.86 -12.56
C VAL A 77 10.93 -2.86 -14.08
N VAL A 78 10.52 -3.98 -14.66
CA VAL A 78 10.32 -4.15 -16.09
C VAL A 78 8.91 -4.63 -16.36
N LYS A 79 8.37 -4.24 -17.51
CA LYS A 79 7.09 -4.73 -18.02
C LYS A 79 7.35 -5.78 -19.09
N GLN A 80 6.67 -6.91 -18.98
CA GLN A 80 6.69 -7.96 -20.00
C GLN A 80 5.29 -8.21 -20.52
N SER A 81 5.15 -8.39 -21.83
CA SER A 81 3.86 -8.75 -22.41
C SER A 81 3.50 -10.19 -22.02
N ALA A 82 2.26 -10.39 -21.55
CA ALA A 82 1.76 -11.76 -21.34
C ALA A 82 1.66 -12.49 -22.67
N MET A 83 2.01 -13.78 -22.71
CA MET A 83 1.87 -14.62 -23.90
C MET A 83 0.40 -14.61 -24.35
N GLY A 84 0.18 -14.23 -25.63
CA GLY A 84 -1.15 -14.18 -26.23
C GLY A 84 -2.02 -12.97 -25.87
N ASN A 85 -1.56 -12.05 -25.02
CA ASN A 85 -2.28 -10.84 -24.66
C ASN A 85 -1.36 -9.63 -24.58
N LYS A 86 -1.34 -8.82 -25.65
CA LYS A 86 -0.54 -7.59 -25.73
C LYS A 86 -1.06 -6.47 -24.83
N LYS A 87 -2.29 -6.57 -24.29
CA LYS A 87 -2.90 -5.55 -23.44
C LYS A 87 -2.46 -5.67 -21.98
N ASN A 88 -2.17 -6.88 -21.50
CA ASN A 88 -1.76 -7.10 -20.13
C ASN A 88 -0.23 -7.16 -20.04
N LYS A 89 0.33 -6.19 -19.32
CA LYS A 89 1.74 -6.15 -19.00
C LYS A 89 1.96 -6.81 -17.63
N LEU A 90 2.88 -7.75 -17.58
CA LEU A 90 3.33 -8.38 -16.35
C LEU A 90 4.47 -7.56 -15.77
N LEU A 91 4.44 -7.30 -14.48
CA LEU A 91 5.44 -6.52 -13.77
C LEU A 91 6.43 -7.45 -13.07
N TYR A 92 7.71 -7.21 -13.29
CA TYR A 92 8.79 -7.95 -12.64
C TYR A 92 9.83 -7.00 -12.05
N PRO A 93 10.40 -7.30 -10.87
CA PRO A 93 11.51 -6.54 -10.35
C PRO A 93 12.77 -6.81 -11.18
N THR A 94 13.63 -5.80 -11.30
CA THR A 94 15.02 -5.96 -11.77
C THR A 94 15.92 -6.36 -10.61
N ASP A 95 17.21 -6.64 -10.89
CA ASP A 95 18.19 -6.88 -9.83
C ASP A 95 18.32 -5.66 -8.90
N ASP A 96 18.31 -4.44 -9.43
CA ASP A 96 18.30 -3.20 -8.65
C ASP A 96 17.03 -3.09 -7.80
N GLY A 97 15.89 -3.51 -8.35
CA GLY A 97 14.62 -3.57 -7.63
C GLY A 97 14.66 -4.55 -6.46
N LEU A 98 15.25 -5.71 -6.65
CA LEU A 98 15.42 -6.72 -5.59
C LEU A 98 16.37 -6.25 -4.49
N GLU A 99 17.45 -5.57 -4.84
CA GLU A 99 18.38 -4.99 -3.87
C GLU A 99 17.70 -3.89 -3.03
N ALA A 100 16.96 -2.97 -3.68
CA ALA A 100 16.18 -1.96 -3.00
C ALA A 100 15.10 -2.58 -2.09
N TRP A 101 14.42 -3.62 -2.56
CA TRP A 101 13.43 -4.36 -1.77
C TRP A 101 14.03 -5.00 -0.51
N ASP A 102 15.23 -5.54 -0.58
CA ASP A 102 15.89 -6.10 0.60
C ASP A 102 16.11 -5.04 1.69
N PHE A 103 16.50 -3.82 1.32
CA PHE A 103 16.61 -2.70 2.24
C PHE A 103 15.25 -2.33 2.85
N ILE A 104 14.22 -2.16 2.01
CA ILE A 104 12.86 -1.82 2.44
C ILE A 104 12.30 -2.90 3.37
N ARG A 105 12.53 -4.17 3.06
CA ARG A 105 12.08 -5.31 3.88
C ARG A 105 12.72 -5.31 5.26
N ARG A 106 13.99 -4.97 5.37
CA ARG A 106 14.68 -4.86 6.67
C ARG A 106 14.12 -3.71 7.52
N GLU A 107 13.83 -2.59 6.89
CA GLU A 107 13.13 -1.47 7.55
C GLU A 107 11.76 -1.93 8.06
N GLY A 108 10.97 -2.61 7.22
CA GLY A 108 9.65 -3.12 7.59
C GLY A 108 9.70 -4.05 8.80
N VAL A 109 10.63 -4.99 8.83
CA VAL A 109 10.84 -5.88 9.99
C VAL A 109 11.15 -5.09 11.26
N HIS A 110 12.02 -4.07 11.16
CA HIS A 110 12.35 -3.21 12.29
C HIS A 110 11.14 -2.39 12.76
N SER A 111 10.40 -1.79 11.85
CA SER A 111 9.20 -1.01 12.17
C SER A 111 8.11 -1.88 12.81
N ASP A 112 7.93 -3.12 12.34
CA ASP A 112 7.02 -4.09 12.96
C ASP A 112 7.44 -4.39 14.39
N GLN A 113 8.70 -4.69 14.63
CA GLN A 113 9.23 -4.98 15.97
C GLN A 113 9.01 -3.82 16.93
N VAL A 114 9.33 -2.59 16.51
CA VAL A 114 9.14 -1.39 17.34
C VAL A 114 7.67 -1.10 17.60
N THR A 115 6.84 -1.21 16.58
CA THR A 115 5.40 -0.91 16.69
C THR A 115 4.66 -1.90 17.58
N LEU A 116 5.07 -3.17 17.55
CA LEU A 116 4.40 -4.26 18.26
C LEU A 116 5.07 -4.59 19.60
N GLU A 117 6.08 -3.83 20.02
CA GLU A 117 6.78 -4.06 21.27
C GLU A 117 5.82 -4.07 22.46
N GLY A 118 5.94 -5.10 23.30
CA GLY A 118 5.11 -5.27 24.49
C GLY A 118 3.72 -5.87 24.26
N LEU A 119 3.33 -6.12 23.01
CA LEU A 119 2.09 -6.83 22.71
C LEU A 119 2.32 -8.34 22.72
N THR A 120 1.33 -9.08 23.23
CA THR A 120 1.33 -10.55 23.14
C THR A 120 0.93 -11.01 21.74
N GLU A 121 1.26 -12.26 21.37
CA GLU A 121 0.83 -12.85 20.11
C GLU A 121 -0.72 -12.82 19.95
N GLU A 122 -1.45 -13.09 21.03
CA GLU A 122 -2.92 -13.02 21.01
C GLU A 122 -3.44 -11.60 20.75
N GLU A 123 -2.82 -10.57 21.32
CA GLU A 123 -3.15 -9.17 21.07
C GLU A 123 -2.84 -8.78 19.61
N ILE A 124 -1.72 -9.23 19.06
CA ILE A 124 -1.35 -9.01 17.66
C ILE A 124 -2.36 -9.67 16.72
N GLU A 125 -2.71 -10.94 16.95
CA GLU A 125 -3.71 -11.66 16.16
C GLU A 125 -5.07 -10.96 16.20
N THR A 126 -5.49 -10.52 17.39
CA THR A 126 -6.73 -9.77 17.60
C THR A 126 -6.72 -8.45 16.83
N ALA A 127 -5.61 -7.70 16.92
CA ALA A 127 -5.45 -6.44 16.20
C ALA A 127 -5.56 -6.64 14.67
N VAL A 128 -4.86 -7.64 14.12
CA VAL A 128 -4.92 -7.97 12.69
C VAL A 128 -6.34 -8.32 12.29
N HIS A 129 -7.03 -9.15 13.07
CA HIS A 129 -8.42 -9.54 12.79
C HIS A 129 -9.36 -8.33 12.75
N LEU A 130 -9.27 -7.45 13.75
CA LEU A 130 -10.11 -6.26 13.85
C LEU A 130 -9.81 -5.26 12.72
N LEU A 131 -8.53 -5.01 12.42
CA LEU A 131 -8.11 -4.13 11.33
C LEU A 131 -8.60 -4.64 9.97
N ARG A 132 -8.52 -5.94 9.71
CA ARG A 132 -9.04 -6.55 8.48
C ARG A 132 -10.55 -6.37 8.32
N ARG A 133 -11.31 -6.52 9.40
CA ARG A 133 -12.76 -6.27 9.38
C ARG A 133 -13.07 -4.79 9.11
N MET A 134 -12.38 -3.88 9.79
CA MET A 134 -12.53 -2.43 9.55
C MET A 134 -12.20 -2.06 8.11
N ARG A 135 -11.09 -2.57 7.59
CA ARG A 135 -10.68 -2.37 6.20
C ARG A 135 -11.74 -2.88 5.23
N HIS A 136 -12.22 -4.09 5.41
CA HIS A 136 -13.24 -4.68 4.55
C HIS A 136 -14.53 -3.83 4.51
N ASN A 137 -14.95 -3.31 5.66
CA ASN A 137 -16.13 -2.45 5.74
C ASN A 137 -15.96 -1.14 4.95
N ILE A 138 -14.83 -0.45 5.10
CA ILE A 138 -14.59 0.83 4.42
C ILE A 138 -14.28 0.67 2.92
N GLU A 139 -13.80 -0.47 2.48
CA GLU A 139 -13.52 -0.73 1.06
C GLU A 139 -14.77 -0.62 0.18
N VAL A 140 -15.93 -0.94 0.71
CA VAL A 140 -17.22 -0.80 0.01
C VAL A 140 -17.48 0.66 -0.33
N ASP A 141 -17.35 1.55 0.65
CA ASP A 141 -17.52 2.99 0.47
C ASP A 141 -16.42 3.58 -0.43
N TRP A 142 -15.17 3.13 -0.25
CA TRP A 142 -14.06 3.54 -1.10
C TRP A 142 -14.33 3.24 -2.58
N LYS A 143 -14.75 2.04 -2.91
CA LYS A 143 -15.09 1.65 -4.29
C LYS A 143 -16.27 2.44 -4.84
N PHE A 144 -17.28 2.70 -4.02
CA PHE A 144 -18.46 3.48 -4.39
C PHE A 144 -18.08 4.94 -4.73
N VAL A 145 -17.31 5.60 -3.87
CA VAL A 145 -16.85 6.99 -4.06
C VAL A 145 -15.91 7.10 -5.26
N LYS A 146 -15.01 6.14 -5.46
CA LYS A 146 -14.10 6.13 -6.61
C LYS A 146 -14.81 5.99 -7.96
N LYS A 147 -16.00 5.42 -7.97
CA LYS A 147 -16.88 5.36 -9.16
C LYS A 147 -17.77 6.58 -9.33
N GLY A 148 -17.58 7.64 -8.53
CA GLY A 148 -18.38 8.86 -8.55
C GLY A 148 -19.63 8.83 -7.68
N GLY A 149 -19.79 7.82 -6.83
CA GLY A 149 -20.90 7.73 -5.89
C GLY A 149 -20.82 8.78 -4.78
N ARG A 150 -21.98 9.25 -4.33
CA ARG A 150 -22.10 10.16 -3.18
C ARG A 150 -22.57 9.39 -1.96
N ARG A 151 -21.87 9.55 -0.86
CA ARG A 151 -22.24 8.89 0.40
C ARG A 151 -23.48 9.59 1.02
N PRO A 152 -24.38 8.82 1.68
CA PRO A 152 -25.69 9.34 2.11
C PRO A 152 -25.65 10.59 3.01
N TYR A 153 -24.59 10.75 3.83
CA TYR A 153 -24.48 11.92 4.70
C TYR A 153 -24.35 13.25 3.93
N MET A 154 -23.92 13.20 2.65
CA MET A 154 -23.77 14.41 1.81
C MET A 154 -25.12 14.95 1.31
N ASP A 155 -26.17 14.15 1.39
CA ASP A 155 -27.52 14.51 0.93
C ASP A 155 -28.44 14.86 2.12
N GLN A 156 -27.95 14.75 3.37
CA GLN A 156 -28.65 15.19 4.56
C GLN A 156 -28.38 16.68 4.74
N SER A 157 -29.33 17.52 4.28
CA SER A 157 -29.38 18.93 4.68
C SER A 157 -29.78 18.98 6.15
N GLU A 158 -29.05 19.73 6.98
CA GLU A 158 -29.46 20.06 8.35
C GLU A 158 -30.79 20.79 8.36
#